data_ff174312f6ade08dcfccc1675e2e8bcf
#
_entry.id   ff174312f6ade08dcfccc1675e2e8bcf
#
_cell.length_a   1.000
_cell.length_b   1.000
_cell.length_c   1.000
_cell.angle_alpha   90.00
_cell.angle_beta   90.00
_cell.angle_gamma   90.00
#
_symmetry.space_group_name_H-M   'P 1'
#
loop_
_entity.id
_entity.type
_entity.pdbx_description
1 polymer ?
#
loop_
_entity_poly.entity_id
_entity_poly.type
_entity_poly.pdbx_seq_one_letter_code
_entity_poly.pdbx_strand_id
1 'polypeptide(L)'
;MKVRERIRANWVYPREAGDRGVEGQLLIEFHIAKDGRLESIELVHTSGTQILDEAALTAVKLAQPFPPVPDEISKANVAINGQFRYQIVSGLVNQFLR
;
A
#
# COMPACT_ATOMS: atom_id res chain seq x y z
N MET A 1 14.74 0.73 4.63
CA MET A 1 13.59 0.20 5.40
C MET A 1 12.78 -0.77 4.53
N LYS A 2 12.30 -1.84 5.13
CA LYS A 2 11.55 -2.87 4.40
C LYS A 2 10.04 -2.66 4.45
N VAL A 3 9.61 -1.42 4.37
CA VAL A 3 8.20 -1.06 4.49
C VAL A 3 7.37 -1.61 3.32
N ARG A 4 7.87 -1.43 2.10
CA ARG A 4 7.15 -1.89 0.90
C ARG A 4 7.02 -3.40 0.84
N GLU A 5 8.04 -4.12 1.29
CA GLU A 5 8.00 -5.58 1.31
C GLU A 5 6.91 -6.08 2.27
N ARG A 6 6.76 -5.44 3.43
CA ARG A 6 5.74 -5.81 4.40
C ARG A 6 4.34 -5.54 3.86
N ILE A 7 4.17 -4.42 3.15
CA ILE A 7 2.89 -4.09 2.53
C ILE A 7 2.56 -5.11 1.44
N ARG A 8 3.52 -5.43 0.57
CA ARG A 8 3.31 -6.42 -0.50
C ARG A 8 2.88 -7.78 0.05
N ALA A 9 3.43 -8.19 1.18
CA ALA A 9 3.10 -9.47 1.79
C ALA A 9 1.62 -9.55 2.21
N ASN A 10 0.98 -8.40 2.40
CA ASN A 10 -0.42 -8.31 2.83
C ASN A 10 -1.36 -7.77 1.75
N TRP A 11 -0.81 -7.45 0.57
CA TRP A 11 -1.58 -6.81 -0.49
C TRP A 11 -2.09 -7.87 -1.46
N VAL A 12 -3.42 -7.96 -1.56
CA VAL A 12 -4.09 -8.96 -2.38
C VAL A 12 -4.88 -8.25 -3.48
N TYR A 13 -4.78 -8.75 -4.70
CA TYR A 13 -5.66 -8.31 -5.79
C TYR A 13 -7.03 -8.94 -5.49
N PRO A 14 -8.08 -8.13 -5.24
CA PRO A 14 -9.39 -8.70 -4.93
C PRO A 14 -9.87 -9.59 -6.06
N ARG A 15 -10.30 -10.79 -5.72
CA ARG A 15 -10.71 -11.78 -6.71
C ARG A 15 -11.82 -11.26 -7.62
N GLU A 16 -12.80 -10.58 -7.03
CA GLU A 16 -13.91 -10.00 -7.79
C GLU A 16 -13.41 -9.02 -8.85
N ALA A 17 -12.46 -8.16 -8.48
CA ALA A 17 -11.88 -7.20 -9.40
C ALA A 17 -11.10 -7.90 -10.52
N GLY A 18 -10.32 -8.91 -10.18
CA GLY A 18 -9.57 -9.69 -11.14
C GLY A 18 -10.48 -10.40 -12.13
N ASP A 19 -11.56 -11.02 -11.65
CA ASP A 19 -12.52 -11.73 -12.48
C ASP A 19 -13.26 -10.80 -13.44
N ARG A 20 -13.47 -9.56 -13.03
CA ARG A 20 -14.14 -8.56 -13.88
C ARG A 20 -13.18 -7.79 -14.79
N GLY A 21 -11.90 -8.06 -14.69
CA GLY A 21 -10.91 -7.34 -15.48
C GLY A 21 -10.71 -5.90 -15.02
N VAL A 22 -10.97 -5.61 -13.74
CA VAL A 22 -10.85 -4.26 -13.20
C VAL A 22 -9.40 -3.96 -12.83
N GLU A 23 -8.86 -2.91 -13.44
CA GLU A 23 -7.52 -2.42 -13.19
C GLU A 23 -7.57 -1.02 -12.62
N GLY A 24 -6.45 -0.53 -12.11
CA GLY A 24 -6.37 0.84 -11.65
C GLY A 24 -5.09 1.11 -10.90
N GLN A 25 -4.89 2.38 -10.58
CA GLN A 25 -3.78 2.77 -9.72
C GLN A 25 -4.26 3.85 -8.77
N LEU A 26 -3.68 3.84 -7.58
CA LEU A 26 -4.04 4.77 -6.52
C LEU A 26 -2.79 5.22 -5.80
N LEU A 27 -2.92 6.30 -5.04
CA LEU A 27 -1.83 6.86 -4.26
C LEU A 27 -2.28 6.97 -2.81
N ILE A 28 -1.48 6.38 -1.92
CA ILE A 28 -1.69 6.46 -0.48
C ILE A 28 -0.50 7.18 0.13
N GLU A 29 -0.77 8.11 1.03
CA GLU A 29 0.23 8.71 1.89
C GLU A 29 0.00 8.21 3.31
N PHE A 30 1.05 7.75 3.98
CA PHE A 30 0.95 7.29 5.34
C PHE A 30 2.16 7.72 6.16
N HIS A 31 1.95 7.86 7.46
CA HIS A 31 2.99 8.30 8.39
C HIS A 31 3.29 7.20 9.37
N ILE A 32 4.58 6.91 9.52
CA ILE A 32 5.07 5.88 10.43
C ILE A 32 5.79 6.59 11.59
N ALA A 33 5.38 6.25 12.80
CA ALA A 33 6.06 6.74 14.01
C ALA A 33 7.46 6.14 14.09
N LYS A 34 8.30 6.76 14.89
CA LYS A 34 9.69 6.32 15.10
C LYS A 34 9.79 4.85 15.49
N ASP A 35 8.84 4.36 16.28
CA ASP A 35 8.80 2.97 16.75
C ASP A 35 8.14 1.99 15.76
N GLY A 36 7.70 2.46 14.59
CA GLY A 36 7.11 1.62 13.58
C GLY A 36 5.58 1.59 13.57
N ARG A 37 4.90 2.34 14.44
CA ARG A 37 3.44 2.40 14.43
C ARG A 37 2.94 3.23 13.26
N LEU A 38 1.82 2.81 12.68
CA LEU A 38 1.12 3.62 11.68
C LEU A 38 0.37 4.74 12.41
N GLU A 39 0.78 5.98 12.19
CA GLU A 39 0.16 7.14 12.83
C GLU A 39 -1.04 7.64 12.04
N SER A 40 -0.94 7.67 10.73
CA SER A 40 -2.01 8.17 9.87
C SER A 40 -1.90 7.54 8.49
N ILE A 41 -3.03 7.52 7.79
CA ILE A 41 -3.11 6.99 6.43
C ILE A 41 -4.17 7.78 5.67
N GLU A 42 -3.86 8.14 4.43
CA GLU A 42 -4.75 8.92 3.58
C GLU A 42 -4.70 8.40 2.15
N LEU A 43 -5.88 8.22 1.56
CA LEU A 43 -6.01 7.94 0.14
C LEU A 43 -5.94 9.28 -0.61
N VAL A 44 -4.80 9.56 -1.22
CA VAL A 44 -4.58 10.84 -1.91
C VAL A 44 -5.24 10.84 -3.27
N HIS A 45 -5.10 9.74 -4.02
CA HIS A 45 -5.75 9.54 -5.31
C HIS A 45 -6.39 8.18 -5.36
N THR A 46 -7.68 8.14 -5.68
CA THR A 46 -8.42 6.89 -5.81
C THR A 46 -8.14 6.23 -7.15
N SER A 47 -8.22 4.90 -7.18
CA SER A 47 -8.19 4.14 -8.43
C SER A 47 -9.48 4.29 -9.24
N GLY A 48 -10.51 4.87 -8.65
CA GLY A 48 -11.85 4.91 -9.23
C GLY A 48 -12.69 3.69 -8.87
N THR A 49 -12.13 2.74 -8.15
CA THR A 49 -12.81 1.50 -7.76
C THR A 49 -12.60 1.26 -6.27
N GLN A 50 -13.68 1.31 -5.52
CA GLN A 50 -13.61 1.21 -4.07
C GLN A 50 -12.96 -0.07 -3.58
N ILE A 51 -13.24 -1.21 -4.21
CA ILE A 51 -12.70 -2.50 -3.78
C ILE A 51 -11.16 -2.55 -3.91
N LEU A 52 -10.61 -1.89 -4.94
CA LEU A 52 -9.15 -1.81 -5.10
C LEU A 52 -8.54 -0.87 -4.06
N ASP A 53 -9.19 0.26 -3.80
CA ASP A 53 -8.72 1.23 -2.81
C ASP A 53 -8.71 0.62 -1.41
N GLU A 54 -9.78 -0.09 -1.05
CA GLU A 54 -9.87 -0.74 0.25
C GLU A 54 -8.83 -1.83 0.44
N ALA A 55 -8.56 -2.62 -0.60
CA ALA A 55 -7.55 -3.67 -0.52
C ALA A 55 -6.16 -3.09 -0.27
N ALA A 56 -5.83 -1.97 -0.92
CA ALA A 56 -4.54 -1.31 -0.71
C ALA A 56 -4.45 -0.68 0.68
N LEU A 57 -5.50 0.00 1.14
CA LEU A 57 -5.53 0.56 2.49
C LEU A 57 -5.39 -0.53 3.56
N THR A 58 -6.09 -1.63 3.37
CA THR A 58 -6.01 -2.77 4.28
C THR A 58 -4.60 -3.36 4.32
N ALA A 59 -3.94 -3.44 3.16
CA ALA A 59 -2.57 -3.96 3.08
C ALA A 59 -1.61 -3.13 3.93
N VAL A 60 -1.74 -1.80 3.90
CA VAL A 60 -0.91 -0.93 4.73
C VAL A 60 -1.20 -1.15 6.20
N LYS A 61 -2.48 -1.23 6.57
CA LYS A 61 -2.88 -1.44 7.98
C LYS A 61 -2.41 -2.78 8.51
N LEU A 62 -2.50 -3.84 7.72
CA LEU A 62 -2.09 -5.18 8.12
C LEU A 62 -0.57 -5.35 8.17
N ALA A 63 0.16 -4.47 7.52
CA ALA A 63 1.63 -4.53 7.50
C ALA A 63 2.26 -4.11 8.83
N GLN A 64 1.48 -3.55 9.74
CA GLN A 64 1.98 -3.16 11.07
C GLN A 64 2.32 -4.39 11.91
N PRO A 65 3.29 -4.26 12.82
CA PRO A 65 4.16 -3.10 13.02
C PRO A 65 5.23 -3.01 11.95
N PHE A 66 5.53 -1.80 11.53
CA PHE A 66 6.63 -1.57 10.58
C PHE A 66 7.97 -1.63 11.33
N PRO A 67 9.08 -1.83 10.60
CA PRO A 67 10.40 -1.72 11.24
C PRO A 67 10.59 -0.33 11.83
N PRO A 68 11.29 -0.20 12.97
CA PRO A 68 11.59 1.11 13.52
C PRO A 68 12.33 1.98 12.51
N VAL A 69 12.06 3.27 12.54
CA VAL A 69 12.69 4.23 11.63
C VAL A 69 14.13 4.49 12.10
N PRO A 70 15.14 4.15 11.26
CA PRO A 70 16.54 4.44 11.62
C PRO A 70 16.79 5.93 11.75
N ASP A 71 17.68 6.34 12.67
CA ASP A 71 18.03 7.75 12.85
C ASP A 71 18.61 8.37 11.59
N GLU A 72 19.27 7.57 10.74
CA GLU A 72 19.83 8.03 9.48
C GLU A 72 18.74 8.51 8.52
N ILE A 73 17.52 7.99 8.65
CA ILE A 73 16.38 8.38 7.81
C ILE A 73 15.64 9.55 8.44
N SER A 74 15.31 9.43 9.74
CA SER A 74 14.60 10.48 10.46
C SER A 74 14.73 10.24 11.97
N LYS A 75 14.81 11.33 12.72
CA LYS A 75 14.76 11.27 14.18
C LYS A 75 13.34 11.39 14.71
N ALA A 76 12.38 11.57 13.82
CA ALA A 76 10.97 11.66 14.15
C ALA A 76 10.19 10.66 13.30
N ASN A 77 8.91 10.90 13.09
CA ASN A 77 8.13 10.08 12.18
C ASN A 77 8.57 10.31 10.73
N VAL A 78 8.11 9.46 9.84
CA VAL A 78 8.42 9.59 8.41
C VAL A 78 7.13 9.46 7.60
N ALA A 79 6.99 10.32 6.58
CA ALA A 79 5.89 10.26 5.63
C ALA A 79 6.32 9.43 4.43
N ILE A 80 5.48 8.50 4.02
CA ILE A 80 5.74 7.62 2.90
C ILE A 80 4.59 7.70 1.91
N ASN A 81 4.91 7.85 0.63
CA ASN A 81 3.95 7.80 -0.45
C ASN A 81 4.07 6.44 -1.15
N GLY A 82 2.96 5.74 -1.27
CA GLY A 82 2.91 4.48 -1.99
C GLY A 82 1.98 4.58 -3.18
N GLN A 83 2.51 4.29 -4.37
CA GLN A 83 1.71 4.19 -5.57
C GLN A 83 1.40 2.72 -5.81
N PHE A 84 0.13 2.38 -5.79
CA PHE A 84 -0.35 1.01 -5.92
C PHE A 84 -0.98 0.85 -7.30
N ARG A 85 -0.44 -0.06 -8.09
CA ARG A 85 -0.97 -0.34 -9.43
C ARG A 85 -1.47 -1.77 -9.50
N TYR A 86 -2.72 -1.91 -9.92
CA TYR A 86 -3.33 -3.20 -10.23
C TYR A 86 -3.44 -3.33 -11.74
N GLN A 87 -2.87 -4.39 -12.28
CA GLN A 87 -2.81 -4.59 -13.72
C GLN A 87 -3.03 -6.06 -14.07
N ILE A 88 -3.67 -6.31 -15.19
CA ILE A 88 -3.85 -7.67 -15.72
C ILE A 88 -2.98 -7.77 -16.96
N VAL A 89 -2.05 -8.72 -16.96
CA VAL A 89 -1.13 -8.92 -18.07
C VAL A 89 -1.27 -10.37 -18.54
N SER A 90 -1.64 -10.56 -19.81
CA SER A 90 -1.84 -11.89 -20.40
C SER A 90 -2.76 -12.78 -19.58
N GLY A 91 -3.83 -12.19 -19.03
CA GLY A 91 -4.80 -12.90 -18.21
C GLY A 91 -4.39 -13.13 -16.77
N LEU A 92 -3.19 -12.69 -16.38
CA LEU A 92 -2.69 -12.83 -15.01
C LEU A 92 -2.76 -11.49 -14.28
N VAL A 93 -3.21 -11.54 -13.03
CA VAL A 93 -3.23 -10.34 -12.18
C VAL A 93 -1.82 -10.01 -11.70
N ASN A 94 -1.50 -8.73 -11.70
CA ASN A 94 -0.22 -8.21 -11.24
C ASN A 94 -0.44 -6.98 -10.38
N GLN A 95 0.40 -6.82 -9.38
CA GLN A 95 0.34 -5.71 -8.44
C GLN A 95 1.73 -5.10 -8.33
N PHE A 96 1.79 -3.79 -8.53
CA PHE A 96 3.05 -3.05 -8.46
C PHE A 96 2.95 -1.97 -7.40
N LEU A 97 3.92 -1.92 -6.51
CA LEU A 97 4.01 -0.93 -5.45
C LEU A 97 5.28 -0.12 -5.62
N ARG A 98 5.12 1.19 -5.72
CA ARG A 98 6.23 2.14 -5.79
C ARG A 98 6.23 3.09 -4.61
#